data_11bca9954169d9b4c0ae0cc28e4b6f6c
#
_entry.id   11bca9954169d9b4c0ae0cc28e4b6f6c
#
_cell.length_a   1.000
_cell.length_b   1.000
_cell.length_c   1.000
_cell.angle_alpha   90.00
_cell.angle_beta   90.00
_cell.angle_gamma   90.00
#
_symmetry.space_group_name_H-M   'P 1'
#
loop_
_entity.id
_entity.type
_entity.pdbx_description
1 polymer ?
#
loop_
_entity_poly.entity_id
_entity_poly.type
_entity_poly.pdbx_seq_one_letter_code
_entity_poly.pdbx_strand_id
1 'polypeptide(L)'
;MNRLKKEGFRDNQTIEFAFKDFIQTMESFARQMGRDKLLEMIRKDSEEASRLSAQKTLEKLQKNDFATFKAMYKEKPDRFWEHIQTTLITEESNTVIASRVTECLYAKTFRDAGAADIGYAWSCHGDFAWAQAYNPKLRLIRDKTLMNGDEYCNFRRVWEG
;
A
#
# COMPACT_ATOMS: atom_id res chain seq x y z
N MET A 1 9.07 -20.15 6.75
CA MET A 1 7.65 -20.55 6.77
C MET A 1 6.83 -19.33 6.37
N ASN A 2 6.07 -19.43 5.30
CA ASN A 2 5.33 -18.29 4.77
C ASN A 2 4.29 -17.81 5.81
N ARG A 3 4.40 -16.58 6.27
CA ARG A 3 3.53 -16.00 7.31
C ARG A 3 2.08 -15.86 6.86
N LEU A 4 1.85 -15.78 5.55
CA LEU A 4 0.51 -15.81 4.94
C LEU A 4 -0.23 -17.14 5.17
N LYS A 5 0.45 -18.18 5.65
CA LYS A 5 -0.14 -19.49 5.99
C LYS A 5 -0.43 -19.67 7.48
N LYS A 6 -0.24 -18.63 8.34
CA LYS A 6 -0.63 -18.70 9.76
C LYS A 6 -2.14 -18.63 9.93
N GLU A 7 -2.64 -19.18 11.06
CA GLU A 7 -4.02 -18.99 11.47
C GLU A 7 -4.42 -17.52 11.43
N GLY A 8 -5.54 -17.19 10.83
CA GLY A 8 -5.98 -15.82 10.54
C GLY A 8 -5.96 -15.48 9.05
N PHE A 9 -5.11 -16.13 8.24
CA PHE A 9 -5.15 -16.02 6.78
C PHE A 9 -6.10 -17.02 6.12
N ARG A 10 -6.97 -17.66 6.89
CA ARG A 10 -8.01 -18.57 6.35
C ARG A 10 -9.00 -17.84 5.44
N ASP A 11 -9.11 -16.52 5.58
CA ASP A 11 -9.94 -15.68 4.71
C ASP A 11 -9.24 -15.21 3.43
N ASN A 12 -8.02 -15.70 3.15
CA ASN A 12 -7.33 -15.41 1.89
C ASN A 12 -8.19 -15.71 0.66
N GLN A 13 -8.96 -16.81 0.72
CA GLN A 13 -9.85 -17.18 -0.37
C GLN A 13 -10.97 -16.14 -0.58
N THR A 14 -11.52 -15.58 0.48
CA THR A 14 -12.53 -14.52 0.40
C THR A 14 -11.95 -13.24 -0.18
N ILE A 15 -10.76 -12.85 0.27
CA ILE A 15 -10.05 -11.67 -0.24
C ILE A 15 -9.63 -11.88 -1.70
N GLU A 16 -9.03 -13.03 -2.03
CA GLU A 16 -8.68 -13.37 -3.40
C GLU A 16 -9.91 -13.42 -4.32
N PHE A 17 -11.03 -13.92 -3.83
CA PHE A 17 -12.29 -13.93 -4.59
C PHE A 17 -12.82 -12.53 -4.84
N ALA A 18 -12.85 -11.66 -3.81
CA ALA A 18 -13.28 -10.28 -3.95
C ALA A 18 -12.41 -9.50 -4.96
N PHE A 19 -11.09 -9.71 -4.94
CA PHE A 19 -10.20 -9.09 -5.91
C PHE A 19 -10.33 -9.66 -7.31
N LYS A 20 -10.72 -10.91 -7.50
CA LYS A 20 -11.01 -11.46 -8.83
C LYS A 20 -12.12 -10.69 -9.53
N ASP A 21 -13.22 -10.44 -8.84
CA ASP A 21 -14.34 -9.68 -9.40
C ASP A 21 -13.93 -8.24 -9.73
N PHE A 22 -13.17 -7.60 -8.84
CA PHE A 22 -12.62 -6.28 -9.10
C PHE A 22 -11.71 -6.27 -10.34
N ILE A 23 -10.78 -7.21 -10.44
CA ILE A 23 -9.85 -7.31 -11.57
C ILE A 23 -10.63 -7.55 -12.87
N GLN A 24 -11.60 -8.48 -12.89
CA GLN A 24 -12.42 -8.74 -14.07
C GLN A 24 -13.18 -7.50 -14.52
N THR A 25 -13.72 -6.73 -13.59
CA THR A 25 -14.42 -5.48 -13.87
C THR A 25 -13.47 -4.45 -14.46
N MET A 26 -12.27 -4.26 -13.87
CA MET A 26 -11.27 -3.33 -14.39
C MET A 26 -10.76 -3.75 -15.77
N GLU A 27 -10.54 -5.04 -15.99
CA GLU A 27 -10.18 -5.56 -17.32
C GLU A 27 -11.29 -5.32 -18.36
N SER A 28 -12.56 -5.40 -17.95
CA SER A 28 -13.68 -5.05 -18.83
C SER A 28 -13.67 -3.55 -19.20
N PHE A 29 -13.40 -2.67 -18.24
CA PHE A 29 -13.26 -1.24 -18.49
C PHE A 29 -12.05 -0.94 -19.37
N ALA A 30 -10.92 -1.63 -19.16
CA ALA A 30 -9.73 -1.48 -20.00
C ALA A 30 -10.03 -1.79 -21.48
N ARG A 31 -10.82 -2.82 -21.76
CA ARG A 31 -11.23 -3.16 -23.13
C ARG A 31 -12.13 -2.09 -23.77
N GLN A 32 -12.92 -1.38 -22.97
CA GLN A 32 -13.87 -0.37 -23.47
C GLN A 32 -13.23 1.01 -23.66
N MET A 33 -12.38 1.45 -22.74
CA MET A 33 -11.84 2.82 -22.75
C MET A 33 -10.36 2.92 -23.08
N GLY A 34 -9.66 1.80 -23.18
CA GLY A 34 -8.21 1.72 -23.30
C GLY A 34 -7.51 1.62 -21.94
N ARG A 35 -6.48 0.75 -21.88
CA ARG A 35 -5.77 0.44 -20.63
C ARG A 35 -5.09 1.65 -20.01
N ASP A 36 -4.40 2.47 -20.81
CA ASP A 36 -3.67 3.65 -20.31
C ASP A 36 -4.61 4.66 -19.65
N LYS A 37 -5.76 4.90 -20.27
CA LYS A 37 -6.78 5.80 -19.72
C LYS A 37 -7.36 5.25 -18.42
N LEU A 38 -7.62 3.96 -18.34
CA LEU A 38 -8.06 3.31 -17.10
C LEU A 38 -7.03 3.48 -15.99
N LEU A 39 -5.75 3.18 -16.27
CA LEU A 39 -4.68 3.29 -15.29
C LEU A 39 -4.50 4.73 -14.78
N GLU A 40 -4.65 5.73 -15.66
CA GLU A 40 -4.62 7.14 -15.27
C GLU A 40 -5.77 7.48 -14.31
N MET A 41 -6.97 7.01 -14.60
CA MET A 41 -8.14 7.21 -13.73
C MET A 41 -7.96 6.54 -12.38
N ILE A 42 -7.49 5.30 -12.34
CA ILE A 42 -7.24 4.57 -11.10
C ILE A 42 -6.17 5.28 -10.26
N ARG A 43 -5.09 5.77 -10.86
CA ARG A 43 -4.04 6.50 -10.13
C ARG A 43 -4.59 7.77 -9.49
N LYS A 44 -5.38 8.56 -10.21
CA LYS A 44 -6.01 9.78 -9.68
C LYS A 44 -6.93 9.48 -8.50
N ASP A 45 -7.78 8.46 -8.63
CA ASP A 45 -8.67 8.01 -7.57
C ASP A 45 -7.90 7.52 -6.34
N SER A 46 -6.86 6.70 -6.57
CA SER A 46 -5.97 6.19 -5.52
C SER A 46 -5.25 7.31 -4.75
N GLU A 47 -4.78 8.35 -5.45
CA GLU A 47 -4.19 9.51 -4.81
C GLU A 47 -5.20 10.29 -3.96
N GLU A 48 -6.39 10.54 -4.48
CA GLU A 48 -7.44 11.27 -3.77
C GLU A 48 -7.90 10.49 -2.53
N ALA A 49 -8.19 9.21 -2.66
CA ALA A 49 -8.54 8.33 -1.56
C ALA A 49 -7.43 8.29 -0.48
N SER A 50 -6.16 8.28 -0.90
CA SER A 50 -5.02 8.30 0.01
C SER A 50 -4.88 9.63 0.75
N ARG A 51 -5.10 10.77 0.10
CA ARG A 51 -5.14 12.08 0.77
C ARG A 51 -6.25 12.17 1.80
N LEU A 52 -7.45 11.72 1.44
CA LEU A 52 -8.58 11.67 2.38
C LEU A 52 -8.33 10.73 3.56
N SER A 53 -7.68 9.59 3.32
CA SER A 53 -7.27 8.67 4.37
C SER A 53 -6.25 9.29 5.33
N ALA A 54 -5.27 10.02 4.81
CA ALA A 54 -4.30 10.74 5.64
C ALA A 54 -4.97 11.82 6.49
N GLN A 55 -5.90 12.59 5.94
CA GLN A 55 -6.68 13.60 6.70
C GLN A 55 -7.47 12.97 7.86
N LYS A 56 -8.20 11.88 7.59
CA LYS A 56 -8.93 11.14 8.65
C LYS A 56 -7.98 10.57 9.71
N THR A 57 -6.78 10.20 9.34
CA THR A 57 -5.75 9.75 10.28
C THR A 57 -5.28 10.91 11.16
N LEU A 58 -5.03 12.09 10.59
CA LEU A 58 -4.64 13.29 11.33
C LEU A 58 -5.71 13.76 12.30
N GLU A 59 -6.98 13.71 11.93
CA GLU A 59 -8.11 14.01 12.81
C GLU A 59 -8.11 13.15 14.09
N LYS A 60 -7.73 11.87 13.96
CA LYS A 60 -7.64 10.93 15.08
C LYS A 60 -6.38 11.15 15.94
N LEU A 61 -5.24 11.42 15.29
CA LEU A 61 -3.94 11.55 15.96
C LEU A 61 -3.76 12.92 16.62
N GLN A 62 -4.43 13.96 16.12
CA GLN A 62 -4.31 15.37 16.56
C GLN A 62 -2.88 15.94 16.48
N LYS A 63 -1.94 15.20 15.90
CA LYS A 63 -0.54 15.56 15.67
C LYS A 63 -0.06 14.95 14.35
N ASN A 64 0.81 15.67 13.68
CA ASN A 64 1.40 15.25 12.40
C ASN A 64 2.94 15.28 12.41
N ASP A 65 3.57 15.17 13.58
CA ASP A 65 5.00 15.09 13.70
C ASP A 65 5.54 13.68 13.40
N PHE A 66 6.85 13.57 13.22
CA PHE A 66 7.47 12.29 12.84
C PHE A 66 7.45 11.26 13.96
N ALA A 67 7.49 11.68 15.22
CA ALA A 67 7.42 10.76 16.35
C ALA A 67 6.06 10.07 16.41
N THR A 68 4.98 10.85 16.24
CA THR A 68 3.61 10.34 16.14
C THR A 68 3.43 9.42 14.94
N PHE A 69 3.97 9.79 13.77
CA PHE A 69 3.97 8.93 12.60
C PHE A 69 4.67 7.58 12.86
N LYS A 70 5.87 7.59 13.45
CA LYS A 70 6.61 6.35 13.75
C LYS A 70 5.87 5.45 14.73
N ALA A 71 5.27 6.03 15.78
CA ALA A 71 4.47 5.28 16.75
C ALA A 71 3.31 4.57 16.05
N MET A 72 2.49 5.32 15.32
CA MET A 72 1.37 4.78 14.54
C MET A 72 1.82 3.68 13.56
N TYR A 73 2.93 3.91 12.85
CA TYR A 73 3.44 2.97 11.85
C TYR A 73 3.90 1.64 12.48
N LYS A 74 4.48 1.69 13.69
CA LYS A 74 4.93 0.50 14.42
C LYS A 74 3.79 -0.23 15.13
N GLU A 75 2.90 0.50 15.74
CA GLU A 75 1.78 -0.07 16.50
C GLU A 75 0.73 -0.72 15.61
N LYS A 76 0.60 -0.23 14.35
CA LYS A 76 -0.40 -0.73 13.37
C LYS A 76 -1.74 -1.02 14.05
N PRO A 77 -2.47 0.01 14.51
CA PRO A 77 -3.73 -0.17 15.24
C PRO A 77 -4.79 -0.93 14.44
N ASP A 78 -4.60 -1.01 13.13
CA ASP A 78 -5.42 -1.82 12.23
C ASP A 78 -4.69 -3.14 11.93
N ARG A 79 -5.16 -4.21 12.55
CA ARG A 79 -4.67 -5.58 12.32
C ARG A 79 -4.88 -6.07 10.89
N PHE A 80 -5.70 -5.40 10.09
CA PHE A 80 -5.96 -5.76 8.71
C PHE A 80 -4.66 -5.88 7.90
N TRP A 81 -3.74 -4.92 8.05
CA TRP A 81 -2.46 -4.96 7.34
C TRP A 81 -1.55 -6.11 7.77
N GLU A 82 -1.65 -6.58 9.02
CA GLU A 82 -0.89 -7.76 9.48
C GLU A 82 -1.37 -9.04 8.80
N HIS A 83 -2.63 -9.10 8.40
CA HIS A 83 -3.19 -10.23 7.66
C HIS A 83 -2.84 -10.20 6.17
N ILE A 84 -2.57 -9.03 5.61
CA ILE A 84 -2.33 -8.84 4.18
C ILE A 84 -0.86 -8.86 3.82
N GLN A 85 0.01 -8.37 4.72
CA GLN A 85 1.43 -8.22 4.41
C GLN A 85 2.34 -8.56 5.58
N THR A 86 3.54 -9.05 5.25
CA THR A 86 4.64 -9.21 6.20
C THR A 86 5.59 -8.03 6.07
N THR A 87 5.71 -7.24 7.14
CA THR A 87 6.55 -6.04 7.17
C THR A 87 7.65 -6.20 8.21
N LEU A 88 8.89 -5.84 7.83
CA LEU A 88 10.07 -5.83 8.70
C LEU A 88 10.65 -4.42 8.74
N ILE A 89 10.78 -3.84 9.93
CA ILE A 89 11.50 -2.56 10.10
C ILE A 89 13.00 -2.84 9.91
N THR A 90 13.64 -2.08 9.04
CA THR A 90 15.06 -2.26 8.67
C THR A 90 15.94 -1.09 9.13
N GLU A 91 15.36 0.08 9.36
CA GLU A 91 16.05 1.25 9.87
C GLU A 91 15.10 2.11 10.68
N GLU A 92 15.56 2.65 11.80
CA GLU A 92 14.84 3.64 12.59
C GLU A 92 15.81 4.67 13.18
N SER A 93 15.49 5.95 12.99
CA SER A 93 16.20 7.08 13.56
C SER A 93 15.25 8.23 13.91
N ASN A 94 15.80 9.39 14.27
CA ASN A 94 14.97 10.58 14.50
C ASN A 94 14.38 11.18 13.22
N THR A 95 14.93 10.85 12.06
CA THR A 95 14.51 11.39 10.76
C THR A 95 14.14 10.34 9.72
N VAL A 96 14.33 9.05 10.03
CA VAL A 96 14.06 7.95 9.10
C VAL A 96 13.35 6.80 9.79
N ILE A 97 12.37 6.23 9.09
CA ILE A 97 11.91 4.87 9.33
C ILE A 97 11.84 4.13 8.00
N ALA A 98 12.57 3.01 7.90
CA ALA A 98 12.54 2.17 6.72
C ALA A 98 12.03 0.77 7.04
N SER A 99 11.38 0.16 6.06
CA SER A 99 10.86 -1.20 6.18
C SER A 99 10.93 -1.94 4.86
N ARG A 100 10.93 -3.27 4.95
CA ARG A 100 10.70 -4.17 3.83
C ARG A 100 9.39 -4.89 4.01
N VAL A 101 8.59 -4.94 2.94
CA VAL A 101 7.44 -5.82 2.83
C VAL A 101 7.88 -7.01 2.00
N THR A 102 7.94 -8.19 2.62
CA THR A 102 8.44 -9.43 1.99
C THR A 102 7.33 -10.33 1.46
N GLU A 103 6.10 -10.10 1.91
CA GLU A 103 4.91 -10.78 1.42
C GLU A 103 3.76 -9.78 1.36
N CYS A 104 2.98 -9.81 0.29
CA CYS A 104 1.81 -8.97 0.10
C CYS A 104 0.73 -9.76 -0.67
N LEU A 105 -0.42 -9.94 -0.05
CA LEU A 105 -1.53 -10.66 -0.66
C LEU A 105 -2.07 -9.94 -1.91
N TYR A 106 -2.10 -8.61 -1.88
CA TYR A 106 -2.48 -7.82 -3.07
C TYR A 106 -1.53 -8.09 -4.23
N ALA A 107 -0.22 -7.98 -3.99
CA ALA A 107 0.77 -8.23 -5.04
C ALA A 107 0.64 -9.64 -5.62
N LYS A 108 0.45 -10.65 -4.75
CA LYS A 108 0.22 -12.03 -5.19
C LYS A 108 -1.02 -12.14 -6.07
N THR A 109 -2.16 -11.64 -5.60
CA THR A 109 -3.45 -11.80 -6.29
C THR A 109 -3.47 -11.09 -7.65
N PHE A 110 -2.99 -9.86 -7.71
CA PHE A 110 -2.97 -9.09 -8.96
C PHE A 110 -1.96 -9.65 -9.97
N ARG A 111 -0.79 -10.11 -9.51
CA ARG A 111 0.21 -10.72 -10.39
C ARG A 111 -0.25 -12.07 -10.94
N ASP A 112 -0.84 -12.92 -10.09
CA ASP A 112 -1.37 -14.22 -10.51
C ASP A 112 -2.50 -14.07 -11.55
N ALA A 113 -3.21 -12.93 -11.50
CA ALA A 113 -4.25 -12.59 -12.48
C ALA A 113 -3.72 -11.83 -13.72
N GLY A 114 -2.41 -11.55 -13.81
CA GLY A 114 -1.84 -10.78 -14.93
C GLY A 114 -2.19 -9.29 -14.93
N ALA A 115 -2.66 -8.75 -13.79
CA ALA A 115 -3.18 -7.39 -13.63
C ALA A 115 -2.30 -6.54 -12.66
N ALA A 116 -1.00 -6.78 -12.66
CA ALA A 116 -0.06 -6.12 -11.74
C ALA A 116 -0.05 -4.58 -11.88
N ASP A 117 -0.22 -4.06 -13.08
CA ASP A 117 -0.30 -2.62 -13.35
C ASP A 117 -1.56 -1.97 -12.77
N ILE A 118 -2.72 -2.66 -12.84
CA ILE A 118 -3.96 -2.26 -12.16
C ILE A 118 -3.74 -2.29 -10.65
N GLY A 119 -3.16 -3.38 -10.14
CA GLY A 119 -2.83 -3.52 -8.72
C GLY A 119 -1.90 -2.42 -8.22
N TYR A 120 -0.87 -2.08 -8.99
CA TYR A 120 0.03 -0.99 -8.65
C TYR A 120 -0.70 0.37 -8.63
N ALA A 121 -1.45 0.68 -9.67
CA ALA A 121 -2.20 1.93 -9.77
C ALA A 121 -3.21 2.08 -8.62
N TRP A 122 -3.87 1.01 -8.23
CA TRP A 122 -4.92 1.01 -7.22
C TRP A 122 -4.38 1.02 -5.79
N SER A 123 -3.43 0.15 -5.44
CA SER A 123 -3.02 -0.06 -4.04
C SER A 123 -1.64 0.49 -3.67
N CYS A 124 -0.75 0.66 -4.65
CA CYS A 124 0.63 1.07 -4.37
C CYS A 124 0.87 2.55 -4.67
N HIS A 125 0.23 3.08 -5.71
CA HIS A 125 0.49 4.43 -6.20
C HIS A 125 0.16 5.51 -5.17
N GLY A 126 -0.94 5.35 -4.44
CA GLY A 126 -1.42 6.31 -3.46
C GLY A 126 -0.55 6.50 -2.21
N ASP A 127 0.40 5.59 -1.93
CA ASP A 127 1.27 5.70 -0.76
C ASP A 127 2.07 7.00 -0.70
N PHE A 128 2.49 7.51 -1.86
CA PHE A 128 3.22 8.78 -1.97
C PHE A 128 2.32 9.98 -1.61
N ALA A 129 1.09 9.97 -2.12
CA ALA A 129 0.11 11.01 -1.83
C ALA A 129 -0.32 10.99 -0.36
N TRP A 130 -0.44 9.79 0.23
CA TRP A 130 -0.72 9.64 1.66
C TRP A 130 0.39 10.25 2.52
N ALA A 131 1.66 9.94 2.24
CA ALA A 131 2.79 10.45 3.00
C ALA A 131 2.85 11.99 2.95
N GLN A 132 2.71 12.57 1.76
CA GLN A 132 2.70 14.01 1.56
C GLN A 132 1.52 14.71 2.25
N ALA A 133 0.34 14.08 2.24
CA ALA A 133 -0.86 14.62 2.87
C ALA A 133 -0.82 14.50 4.41
N TYR A 134 -0.13 13.48 4.95
CA TYR A 134 0.14 13.39 6.37
C TYR A 134 0.97 14.58 6.86
N ASN A 135 2.08 14.86 6.22
CA ASN A 135 2.89 16.06 6.45
C ASN A 135 3.80 16.31 5.24
N PRO A 136 3.89 17.55 4.70
CA PRO A 136 4.79 17.87 3.58
C PRO A 136 6.27 17.52 3.81
N LYS A 137 6.70 17.43 5.09
CA LYS A 137 8.05 17.01 5.47
C LYS A 137 8.26 15.49 5.43
N LEU A 138 7.19 14.70 5.30
CA LEU A 138 7.28 13.26 5.21
C LEU A 138 7.42 12.82 3.77
N ARG A 139 8.64 12.46 3.38
CA ARG A 139 8.92 11.94 2.03
C ARG A 139 9.00 10.42 2.02
N LEU A 140 8.22 9.80 1.16
CA LEU A 140 8.34 8.38 0.85
C LEU A 140 9.29 8.17 -0.33
N ILE A 141 10.26 7.28 -0.14
CA ILE A 141 11.15 6.77 -1.18
C ILE A 141 10.85 5.26 -1.30
N ARG A 142 10.52 4.81 -2.52
CA ARG A 142 10.28 3.41 -2.84
C ARG A 142 10.51 3.18 -4.33
N ASP A 143 11.47 2.35 -4.67
CA ASP A 143 11.82 1.98 -6.04
C ASP A 143 11.65 0.49 -6.33
N LYS A 144 11.35 -0.32 -5.30
CA LYS A 144 11.05 -1.75 -5.43
C LYS A 144 9.66 -2.06 -4.90
N THR A 145 8.91 -2.88 -5.63
CA THR A 145 7.62 -3.39 -5.17
C THR A 145 7.40 -4.84 -5.58
N LEU A 146 6.88 -5.64 -4.67
CA LEU A 146 6.39 -6.99 -4.94
C LEU A 146 5.38 -7.01 -6.09
N MET A 147 4.59 -5.94 -6.24
CA MET A 147 3.61 -5.79 -7.32
C MET A 147 4.26 -5.76 -8.70
N ASN A 148 5.44 -5.14 -8.84
CA ASN A 148 6.22 -5.10 -10.08
C ASN A 148 7.14 -6.32 -10.28
N GLY A 149 7.17 -7.25 -9.32
CA GLY A 149 7.96 -8.47 -9.43
C GLY A 149 9.28 -8.44 -8.67
N ASP A 150 9.57 -7.39 -7.92
CA ASP A 150 10.73 -7.34 -7.04
C ASP A 150 10.61 -8.33 -5.88
N GLU A 151 11.72 -8.68 -5.24
CA GLU A 151 11.76 -9.59 -4.09
C GLU A 151 11.05 -9.04 -2.84
N TYR A 152 10.96 -7.72 -2.72
CA TYR A 152 10.31 -7.02 -1.61
C TYR A 152 9.94 -5.59 -2.02
N CYS A 153 9.04 -4.97 -1.24
CA CYS A 153 8.86 -3.52 -1.33
C CYS A 153 9.81 -2.83 -0.35
N ASN A 154 10.54 -1.82 -0.80
CA ASN A 154 11.40 -1.00 0.05
C ASN A 154 10.71 0.32 0.39
N PHE A 155 10.18 0.43 1.57
CA PHE A 155 9.61 1.68 2.07
C PHE A 155 10.63 2.42 2.91
N ARG A 156 11.10 3.57 2.45
CA ARG A 156 11.93 4.47 3.23
C ARG A 156 11.21 5.81 3.40
N ARG A 157 10.84 6.14 4.62
CA ARG A 157 10.17 7.37 4.96
C ARG A 157 11.15 8.28 5.67
N VAL A 158 11.38 9.44 5.07
CA VAL A 158 12.36 10.43 5.52
C VAL A 158 11.61 11.66 5.97
N TRP A 159 11.99 12.18 7.14
CA TRP A 159 11.52 13.46 7.63
C TRP A 159 12.49 14.54 7.20
N GLU A 160 12.05 15.39 6.29
CA GLU A 160 12.83 16.55 5.80
C GLU A 160 12.58 17.71 6.77
N GLY A 161 13.65 18.18 7.41
CA GLY A 161 13.68 19.15 8.50
C GLY A 161 13.09 20.53 8.25
#